data_c760dd7dee5bfeb1fbf2cf7e059350c8
#
_entry.id   c760dd7dee5bfeb1fbf2cf7e059350c8
#
_cell.length_a   1.000
_cell.length_b   1.000
_cell.length_c   1.000
_cell.angle_alpha   90.00
_cell.angle_beta   90.00
_cell.angle_gamma   90.00
#
_symmetry.space_group_name_H-M   'P 1'
#
loop_
_entity.id
_entity.type
_entity.pdbx_description
1 polymer ?
#
loop_
_entity_poly.entity_id
_entity_poly.type
_entity_poly.pdbx_seq_one_letter_code
_entity_poly.pdbx_strand_id
1 'polypeptide(L)'
;MKYVGYYNGEIGPYEEMSIPMSDRSIYFGDGCYDATTFCNHHIFALNDHLDRFYNSCKLLEIDSKMSREDLTVELNKCIDANECDHGMIYWQCTRGWGVRSHVFPPKDVKPNLLIISVPLELVPYDTRARLITMEDTRYEHCNIKTLNLIPNVMAAQRCVEKNCFETVFHRKGIVTECAHSNVLILKDGVLQTHELDNHILPGVTLKHLLKLAPTVGLKTKIKAFTLDELFNADEIIVSSSGGFCIGAYEIDGKAVGGKDNASLVKLQQAYDEFYKKDIGLI
;
A
#
# COMPACT_ATOMS: atom_id res chain seq x y z
N MET A 1 5.19 -23.73 -6.69
CA MET A 1 5.47 -22.75 -7.77
C MET A 1 6.10 -21.50 -7.15
N LYS A 2 7.12 -20.95 -7.74
CA LYS A 2 7.78 -19.73 -7.20
C LYS A 2 6.90 -18.48 -7.33
N TYR A 3 6.19 -18.36 -8.44
CA TYR A 3 5.23 -17.29 -8.69
C TYR A 3 3.87 -17.92 -8.99
N VAL A 4 2.85 -17.57 -8.22
CA VAL A 4 1.52 -18.14 -8.30
C VAL A 4 0.54 -17.09 -8.81
N GLY A 5 -0.24 -17.45 -9.82
CA GLY A 5 -1.37 -16.71 -10.32
C GLY A 5 -2.67 -17.43 -10.03
N TYR A 6 -3.72 -16.68 -9.79
CA TYR A 6 -5.10 -17.15 -9.62
C TYR A 6 -6.06 -16.26 -10.40
N TYR A 7 -6.99 -16.86 -11.08
CA TYR A 7 -8.09 -16.14 -11.69
C TYR A 7 -9.40 -16.94 -11.59
N ASN A 8 -10.37 -16.41 -10.85
CA ASN A 8 -11.72 -16.98 -10.69
C ASN A 8 -11.77 -18.48 -10.37
N GLY A 9 -10.90 -19.00 -9.51
CA GLY A 9 -10.85 -20.40 -9.08
C GLY A 9 -9.76 -21.23 -9.74
N GLU A 10 -9.15 -20.74 -10.81
CA GLU A 10 -8.00 -21.41 -11.45
C GLU A 10 -6.68 -20.93 -10.83
N ILE A 11 -5.82 -21.87 -10.43
CA ILE A 11 -4.48 -21.61 -9.88
C ILE A 11 -3.45 -22.21 -10.83
N GLY A 12 -2.40 -21.44 -11.13
CA GLY A 12 -1.31 -21.90 -11.97
C GLY A 12 -0.06 -21.03 -11.85
N PRO A 13 1.00 -21.36 -12.63
CA PRO A 13 2.15 -20.49 -12.74
C PRO A 13 1.73 -19.10 -13.23
N TYR A 14 2.24 -18.04 -12.59
CA TYR A 14 1.85 -16.66 -12.90
C TYR A 14 1.94 -16.31 -14.39
N GLU A 15 3.01 -16.77 -15.06
CA GLU A 15 3.27 -16.48 -16.47
C GLU A 15 2.31 -17.21 -17.45
N GLU A 16 1.63 -18.25 -16.98
CA GLU A 16 0.71 -19.05 -17.79
C GLU A 16 -0.75 -18.59 -17.63
N MET A 17 -1.02 -17.74 -16.62
CA MET A 17 -2.37 -17.24 -16.38
C MET A 17 -2.79 -16.22 -17.44
N SER A 18 -4.06 -16.22 -17.78
CA SER A 18 -4.63 -15.30 -18.76
C SER A 18 -5.91 -14.62 -18.26
N ILE A 19 -6.10 -13.38 -18.66
CA ILE A 19 -7.29 -12.59 -18.37
C ILE A 19 -8.07 -12.36 -19.66
N PRO A 20 -9.40 -12.58 -19.68
CA PRO A 20 -10.21 -12.29 -20.88
C PRO A 20 -10.09 -10.84 -21.33
N MET A 21 -9.92 -10.59 -22.62
CA MET A 21 -9.84 -9.23 -23.19
C MET A 21 -11.07 -8.38 -22.88
N SER A 22 -12.20 -9.00 -22.55
CA SER A 22 -13.44 -8.33 -22.17
C SER A 22 -13.50 -7.89 -20.72
N ASP A 23 -12.49 -8.22 -19.89
CA ASP A 23 -12.42 -7.72 -18.51
C ASP A 23 -12.31 -6.19 -18.51
N ARG A 24 -13.13 -5.54 -17.71
CA ARG A 24 -13.20 -4.07 -17.64
C ARG A 24 -11.94 -3.42 -17.09
N SER A 25 -11.11 -4.16 -16.38
CA SER A 25 -9.78 -3.67 -15.96
C SER A 25 -8.88 -3.35 -17.15
N ILE A 26 -9.01 -4.08 -18.26
CA ILE A 26 -8.23 -3.87 -19.49
C ILE A 26 -8.54 -2.52 -20.13
N TYR A 27 -9.81 -2.09 -20.10
CA TYR A 27 -10.25 -0.85 -20.76
C TYR A 27 -10.16 0.38 -19.85
N PHE A 28 -10.48 0.21 -18.56
CA PHE A 28 -10.78 1.32 -17.68
C PHE A 28 -10.02 1.27 -16.36
N GLY A 29 -9.29 0.18 -16.06
CA GLY A 29 -8.83 -0.05 -14.69
C GLY A 29 -10.02 -0.13 -13.70
N ASP A 30 -11.17 -0.67 -14.14
CA ASP A 30 -12.42 -0.70 -13.38
C ASP A 30 -12.38 -1.79 -12.31
N GLY A 31 -11.71 -1.48 -11.23
CA GLY A 31 -11.49 -2.38 -10.12
C GLY A 31 -10.65 -1.76 -9.01
N CYS A 32 -10.53 -2.49 -7.92
CA CYS A 32 -9.67 -2.18 -6.80
C CYS A 32 -8.83 -3.39 -6.40
N TYR A 33 -7.79 -3.14 -5.62
CA TYR A 33 -6.87 -4.17 -5.16
C TYR A 33 -6.49 -3.97 -3.70
N ASP A 34 -5.90 -4.98 -3.13
CA ASP A 34 -5.12 -4.86 -1.90
C ASP A 34 -3.89 -5.75 -1.97
N ALA A 35 -2.93 -5.51 -1.10
CA ALA A 35 -1.72 -6.31 -1.01
C ALA A 35 -1.12 -6.19 0.39
N THR A 36 -0.58 -7.32 0.87
CA THR A 36 0.18 -7.39 2.12
C THR A 36 1.25 -8.45 2.01
N THR A 37 2.06 -8.59 3.04
CA THR A 37 3.07 -9.64 3.14
C THR A 37 2.51 -10.87 3.85
N PHE A 38 3.15 -12.01 3.62
CA PHE A 38 2.94 -13.21 4.42
C PHE A 38 4.29 -13.79 4.87
N CYS A 39 4.26 -14.49 6.00
CA CYS A 39 5.40 -15.21 6.53
C CYS A 39 4.92 -16.52 7.13
N ASN A 40 5.55 -17.64 6.78
CA ASN A 40 5.17 -18.98 7.24
C ASN A 40 3.67 -19.23 7.16
N HIS A 41 3.04 -18.93 6.02
CA HIS A 41 1.61 -19.02 5.73
C HIS A 41 0.70 -18.06 6.54
N HIS A 42 1.25 -17.19 7.38
CA HIS A 42 0.47 -16.15 8.06
C HIS A 42 0.43 -14.86 7.26
N ILE A 43 -0.75 -14.41 6.89
CA ILE A 43 -0.97 -13.14 6.17
C ILE A 43 -0.95 -12.00 7.19
N PHE A 44 -0.01 -11.08 7.05
CA PHE A 44 0.14 -9.94 7.95
C PHE A 44 -1.08 -9.01 7.89
N ALA A 45 -1.63 -8.67 9.06
CA ALA A 45 -2.73 -7.73 9.24
C ALA A 45 -3.94 -7.99 8.32
N LEU A 46 -4.26 -9.26 8.06
CA LEU A 46 -5.28 -9.69 7.09
C LEU A 46 -6.60 -8.93 7.26
N ASN A 47 -7.12 -8.83 8.49
CA ASN A 47 -8.41 -8.17 8.73
C ASN A 47 -8.40 -6.69 8.33
N ASP A 48 -7.33 -5.94 8.63
CA ASP A 48 -7.21 -4.53 8.26
C ASP A 48 -7.13 -4.35 6.74
N HIS A 49 -6.46 -5.26 6.04
CA HIS A 49 -6.39 -5.28 4.58
C HIS A 49 -7.73 -5.65 3.95
N LEU A 50 -8.45 -6.63 4.49
CA LEU A 50 -9.80 -6.97 4.06
C LEU A 50 -10.79 -5.81 4.29
N ASP A 51 -10.72 -5.13 5.44
CA ASP A 51 -11.52 -3.93 5.71
C ASP A 51 -11.33 -2.88 4.61
N ARG A 52 -10.09 -2.58 4.26
CA ARG A 52 -9.78 -1.60 3.22
C ARG A 52 -10.22 -2.07 1.83
N PHE A 53 -10.00 -3.32 1.50
CA PHE A 53 -10.40 -3.91 0.23
C PHE A 53 -11.92 -3.83 0.01
N TYR A 54 -12.71 -4.30 0.99
CA TYR A 54 -14.17 -4.24 0.87
C TYR A 54 -14.70 -2.82 0.91
N ASN A 55 -14.04 -1.90 1.64
CA ASN A 55 -14.38 -0.48 1.56
C ASN A 55 -14.09 0.09 0.17
N SER A 56 -12.98 -0.27 -0.46
CA SER A 56 -12.67 0.14 -1.84
C SER A 56 -13.69 -0.41 -2.84
N CYS A 57 -14.08 -1.69 -2.71
CA CYS A 57 -15.17 -2.27 -3.51
C CYS A 57 -16.47 -1.47 -3.35
N LYS A 58 -16.85 -1.16 -2.10
CA LYS A 58 -18.06 -0.38 -1.81
C LYS A 58 -18.03 1.02 -2.43
N LEU A 59 -16.90 1.72 -2.33
CA LEU A 59 -16.75 3.07 -2.89
C LEU A 59 -16.79 3.08 -4.42
N LEU A 60 -16.38 1.98 -5.07
CA LEU A 60 -16.51 1.77 -6.51
C LEU A 60 -17.86 1.15 -6.91
N GLU A 61 -18.75 0.90 -5.98
CA GLU A 61 -20.02 0.18 -6.22
C GLU A 61 -19.80 -1.18 -6.89
N ILE A 62 -18.74 -1.91 -6.48
CA ILE A 62 -18.46 -3.28 -6.91
C ILE A 62 -18.93 -4.22 -5.79
N ASP A 63 -19.93 -5.04 -6.06
CA ASP A 63 -20.31 -6.13 -5.18
C ASP A 63 -19.46 -7.36 -5.51
N SER A 64 -18.43 -7.61 -4.71
CA SER A 64 -17.44 -8.68 -4.95
C SER A 64 -18.06 -10.08 -5.02
N LYS A 65 -19.28 -10.27 -4.49
CA LYS A 65 -19.97 -11.58 -4.38
C LYS A 65 -19.20 -12.64 -3.59
N MET A 66 -18.22 -12.23 -2.82
CA MET A 66 -17.35 -13.10 -2.05
C MET A 66 -17.35 -12.66 -0.59
N SER A 67 -17.53 -13.57 0.34
CA SER A 67 -17.38 -13.29 1.77
C SER A 67 -15.90 -13.11 2.14
N ARG A 68 -15.64 -12.57 3.33
CA ARG A 68 -14.28 -12.46 3.85
C ARG A 68 -13.62 -13.81 4.04
N GLU A 69 -14.40 -14.75 4.53
CA GLU A 69 -13.99 -16.12 4.77
C GLU A 69 -13.61 -16.82 3.46
N ASP A 70 -14.44 -16.70 2.42
CA ASP A 70 -14.17 -17.28 1.10
C ASP A 70 -12.93 -16.66 0.47
N LEU A 71 -12.79 -15.33 0.52
CA LEU A 71 -11.59 -14.67 0.02
C LEU A 71 -10.33 -15.13 0.78
N THR A 72 -10.40 -15.24 2.10
CA THR A 72 -9.28 -15.75 2.92
C THR A 72 -8.89 -17.17 2.52
N VAL A 73 -9.84 -18.04 2.21
CA VAL A 73 -9.57 -19.39 1.71
C VAL A 73 -8.81 -19.34 0.38
N GLU A 74 -9.24 -18.50 -0.56
CA GLU A 74 -8.57 -18.38 -1.86
C GLU A 74 -7.16 -17.77 -1.73
N LEU A 75 -6.96 -16.77 -0.86
CA LEU A 75 -5.64 -16.22 -0.56
C LEU A 75 -4.69 -17.29 -0.01
N ASN A 76 -5.14 -18.08 0.97
CA ASN A 76 -4.34 -19.15 1.56
C ASN A 76 -4.00 -20.24 0.54
N LYS A 77 -4.91 -20.65 -0.34
CA LYS A 77 -4.60 -21.59 -1.44
C LYS A 77 -3.45 -21.09 -2.32
N CYS A 78 -3.41 -19.77 -2.61
CA CYS A 78 -2.32 -19.20 -3.41
C CYS A 78 -0.99 -19.17 -2.65
N ILE A 79 -1.02 -18.94 -1.34
CA ILE A 79 0.17 -18.99 -0.49
C ILE A 79 0.67 -20.43 -0.37
N ASP A 80 -0.23 -21.40 -0.14
CA ASP A 80 0.13 -22.82 -0.03
C ASP A 80 0.71 -23.38 -1.33
N ALA A 81 0.29 -22.86 -2.48
CA ALA A 81 0.85 -23.22 -3.78
C ALA A 81 2.21 -22.54 -4.08
N ASN A 82 2.61 -21.54 -3.29
CA ASN A 82 3.89 -20.86 -3.41
C ASN A 82 4.99 -21.61 -2.62
N GLU A 83 6.18 -21.69 -3.17
CA GLU A 83 7.33 -22.40 -2.57
C GLU A 83 8.16 -21.53 -1.62
N CYS A 84 7.72 -20.31 -1.31
CA CYS A 84 8.45 -19.41 -0.43
C CYS A 84 7.77 -19.25 0.93
N ASP A 85 8.58 -19.18 1.99
CA ASP A 85 8.12 -18.93 3.36
C ASP A 85 7.77 -17.44 3.60
N HIS A 86 8.29 -16.53 2.76
CA HIS A 86 8.07 -15.09 2.85
C HIS A 86 7.72 -14.53 1.48
N GLY A 87 6.66 -13.72 1.43
CA GLY A 87 6.25 -13.17 0.17
C GLY A 87 5.22 -12.04 0.29
N MET A 88 4.78 -11.60 -0.88
CA MET A 88 3.65 -10.70 -1.03
C MET A 88 2.47 -11.48 -1.58
N ILE A 89 1.30 -11.26 -0.99
CA ILE A 89 0.02 -11.64 -1.53
C ILE A 89 -0.71 -10.38 -2.00
N TYR A 90 -1.06 -10.34 -3.27
CA TYR A 90 -1.82 -9.29 -3.93
C TYR A 90 -3.14 -9.87 -4.42
N TRP A 91 -4.23 -9.13 -4.29
CA TRP A 91 -5.50 -9.50 -4.88
C TRP A 91 -6.23 -8.28 -5.44
N GLN A 92 -6.99 -8.48 -6.50
CA GLN A 92 -7.84 -7.45 -7.08
C GLN A 92 -9.22 -8.00 -7.44
N CYS A 93 -10.21 -7.13 -7.34
CA CYS A 93 -11.56 -7.37 -7.83
C CYS A 93 -11.86 -6.37 -8.94
N THR A 94 -12.26 -6.86 -10.11
CA THR A 94 -12.73 -6.02 -11.22
C THR A 94 -14.26 -6.05 -11.26
N ARG A 95 -14.89 -5.07 -11.91
CA ARG A 95 -16.36 -5.08 -12.10
C ARG A 95 -16.86 -6.20 -13.03
N GLY A 96 -15.98 -7.07 -13.51
CA GLY A 96 -16.30 -8.15 -14.42
C GLY A 96 -16.05 -7.80 -15.88
N TRP A 97 -16.80 -8.42 -16.77
CA TRP A 97 -16.59 -8.34 -18.21
C TRP A 97 -17.71 -7.58 -18.92
N GLY A 98 -17.44 -7.09 -20.13
CA GLY A 98 -18.44 -6.45 -20.98
C GLY A 98 -17.85 -5.88 -22.26
N VAL A 99 -18.73 -5.52 -23.19
CA VAL A 99 -18.34 -4.70 -24.32
C VAL A 99 -17.86 -3.34 -23.81
N ARG A 100 -16.85 -2.74 -24.46
CA ARG A 100 -16.28 -1.46 -24.05
C ARG A 100 -17.34 -0.35 -24.05
N SER A 101 -17.91 -0.10 -22.90
CA SER A 101 -18.86 0.98 -22.60
C SER A 101 -18.57 1.54 -21.20
N HIS A 102 -18.71 2.86 -21.01
CA HIS A 102 -18.52 3.51 -19.72
C HIS A 102 -19.64 3.19 -18.70
N VAL A 103 -20.80 2.76 -19.19
CA VAL A 103 -21.91 2.33 -18.34
C VAL A 103 -21.54 1.02 -17.63
N PHE A 104 -22.01 0.80 -16.42
CA PHE A 104 -21.83 -0.46 -15.71
C PHE A 104 -22.41 -1.62 -16.54
N PRO A 105 -21.82 -2.82 -16.45
CA PRO A 105 -22.36 -3.99 -17.10
C PRO A 105 -23.71 -4.39 -16.49
N PRO A 106 -24.48 -5.28 -17.14
CA PRO A 106 -25.70 -5.85 -16.57
C PRO A 106 -25.46 -6.43 -15.15
N LYS A 107 -26.48 -6.39 -14.29
CA LYS A 107 -26.37 -6.78 -12.87
C LYS A 107 -26.04 -8.26 -12.64
N ASP A 108 -26.24 -9.11 -13.62
CA ASP A 108 -25.91 -10.54 -13.61
C ASP A 108 -24.45 -10.84 -13.95
N VAL A 109 -23.71 -9.84 -14.46
CA VAL A 109 -22.25 -9.96 -14.66
C VAL A 109 -21.57 -10.05 -13.29
N LYS A 110 -20.79 -11.12 -13.12
CA LYS A 110 -20.03 -11.34 -11.89
C LYS A 110 -18.70 -10.56 -11.93
N PRO A 111 -18.27 -10.00 -10.80
CA PRO A 111 -16.91 -9.51 -10.62
C PRO A 111 -15.88 -10.61 -10.86
N ASN A 112 -14.68 -10.23 -11.28
CA ASN A 112 -13.56 -11.16 -11.39
C ASN A 112 -12.58 -10.95 -10.25
N LEU A 113 -12.08 -12.06 -9.69
CA LEU A 113 -11.03 -12.09 -8.69
C LEU A 113 -9.73 -12.58 -9.32
N LEU A 114 -8.67 -11.81 -9.17
CA LEU A 114 -7.31 -12.17 -9.50
C LEU A 114 -6.47 -12.13 -8.23
N ILE A 115 -5.60 -13.15 -8.01
CA ILE A 115 -4.65 -13.16 -6.90
C ILE A 115 -3.25 -13.45 -7.47
N ILE A 116 -2.24 -12.82 -6.87
CA ILE A 116 -0.83 -13.06 -7.19
C ILE A 116 -0.11 -13.30 -5.87
N SER A 117 0.65 -14.40 -5.79
CA SER A 117 1.56 -14.67 -4.68
C SER A 117 2.99 -14.80 -5.21
N VAL A 118 3.88 -13.96 -4.68
CA VAL A 118 5.28 -13.87 -5.14
C VAL A 118 6.23 -13.75 -3.95
N PRO A 119 7.47 -14.27 -4.06
CA PRO A 119 8.50 -14.03 -3.05
C PRO A 119 8.74 -12.54 -2.86
N LEU A 120 8.89 -12.10 -1.63
CA LEU A 120 9.25 -10.72 -1.29
C LEU A 120 10.10 -10.71 -0.04
N GLU A 121 11.24 -10.03 -0.09
CA GLU A 121 12.01 -9.67 1.09
C GLU A 121 11.55 -8.33 1.62
N LEU A 122 11.30 -8.24 2.93
CA LEU A 122 10.97 -6.98 3.58
C LEU A 122 12.18 -6.03 3.53
N VAL A 123 11.90 -4.76 3.32
CA VAL A 123 12.94 -3.74 3.44
C VAL A 123 13.37 -3.66 4.92
N PRO A 124 14.68 -3.81 5.24
CA PRO A 124 15.16 -3.67 6.60
C PRO A 124 14.76 -2.33 7.21
N TYR A 125 14.27 -2.34 8.44
CA TYR A 125 13.74 -1.14 9.11
C TYR A 125 14.82 -0.06 9.37
N ASP A 126 16.09 -0.44 9.42
CA ASP A 126 17.24 0.46 9.54
C ASP A 126 17.66 1.09 8.20
N THR A 127 17.03 0.70 7.10
CA THR A 127 17.22 1.33 5.79
C THR A 127 16.93 2.83 5.90
N ARG A 128 17.78 3.64 5.26
CA ARG A 128 17.61 5.09 5.13
C ARG A 128 17.31 5.44 3.69
N ALA A 129 16.22 6.17 3.48
CA ALA A 129 15.70 6.46 2.16
C ALA A 129 16.19 7.81 1.61
N ARG A 130 16.49 7.83 0.31
CA ARG A 130 16.54 9.06 -0.51
C ARG A 130 15.21 9.23 -1.19
N LEU A 131 14.66 10.42 -1.15
CA LEU A 131 13.34 10.74 -1.71
C LEU A 131 13.47 11.86 -2.75
N ILE A 132 12.46 11.96 -3.60
CA ILE A 132 12.22 13.12 -4.45
C ILE A 132 10.82 13.66 -4.19
N THR A 133 10.59 14.94 -4.52
CA THR A 133 9.25 15.52 -4.52
C THR A 133 8.72 15.67 -5.95
N MET A 134 7.42 15.53 -6.13
CA MET A 134 6.73 15.78 -7.39
C MET A 134 5.34 16.38 -7.15
N GLU A 135 4.87 17.22 -8.09
CA GLU A 135 3.47 17.66 -8.08
C GLU A 135 2.53 16.48 -8.23
N ASP A 136 1.53 16.38 -7.37
CA ASP A 136 0.51 15.34 -7.38
C ASP A 136 -0.53 15.64 -8.48
N THR A 137 -0.43 14.92 -9.57
CA THR A 137 -1.35 15.01 -10.72
C THR A 137 -2.41 13.91 -10.72
N ARG A 138 -2.53 13.14 -9.63
CA ARG A 138 -3.58 12.12 -9.49
C ARG A 138 -4.95 12.79 -9.36
N TYR A 139 -6.00 12.04 -9.72
CA TYR A 139 -7.38 12.49 -9.51
C TYR A 139 -7.79 12.43 -8.02
N GLU A 140 -9.00 12.91 -7.69
CA GLU A 140 -9.46 13.04 -6.29
C GLU A 140 -10.24 11.82 -5.79
N HIS A 141 -9.64 10.62 -5.95
CA HIS A 141 -10.15 9.35 -5.42
C HIS A 141 -9.03 8.48 -4.87
N CYS A 142 -7.98 9.12 -4.32
CA CYS A 142 -6.81 8.40 -3.80
C CYS A 142 -7.12 7.60 -2.53
N ASN A 143 -8.24 7.90 -1.86
CA ASN A 143 -8.77 7.11 -0.74
C ASN A 143 -9.29 5.73 -1.14
N ILE A 144 -9.43 5.45 -2.44
CA ILE A 144 -9.79 4.15 -2.99
C ILE A 144 -8.51 3.48 -3.51
N LYS A 145 -8.28 2.24 -3.12
CA LYS A 145 -7.12 1.48 -3.63
C LYS A 145 -7.44 0.90 -5.03
N THR A 146 -7.56 1.82 -5.99
CA THR A 146 -8.01 1.56 -7.38
C THR A 146 -6.86 1.08 -8.28
N LEU A 147 -7.21 0.46 -9.41
CA LEU A 147 -6.27 0.02 -10.44
C LEU A 147 -5.75 1.18 -11.34
N ASN A 148 -6.21 2.42 -11.15
CA ASN A 148 -5.86 3.59 -11.96
C ASN A 148 -4.58 4.26 -11.44
N LEU A 149 -3.41 3.72 -11.76
CA LEU A 149 -2.13 4.05 -11.14
C LEU A 149 -1.11 4.72 -12.08
N ILE A 150 -1.51 5.25 -13.23
CA ILE A 150 -0.58 5.84 -14.20
C ILE A 150 0.31 6.94 -13.58
N PRO A 151 -0.22 7.95 -12.84
CA PRO A 151 0.66 8.95 -12.20
C PRO A 151 1.64 8.34 -11.19
N ASN A 152 1.22 7.31 -10.46
CA ASN A 152 2.06 6.58 -9.50
C ASN A 152 3.20 5.83 -10.22
N VAL A 153 2.88 5.14 -11.33
CA VAL A 153 3.89 4.44 -12.16
C VAL A 153 4.91 5.43 -12.72
N MET A 154 4.45 6.57 -13.24
CA MET A 154 5.33 7.62 -13.76
C MET A 154 6.25 8.20 -12.66
N ALA A 155 5.72 8.41 -11.46
CA ALA A 155 6.50 8.90 -10.32
C ALA A 155 7.53 7.88 -9.84
N ALA A 156 7.15 6.60 -9.75
CA ALA A 156 8.06 5.52 -9.41
C ALA A 156 9.20 5.40 -10.42
N GLN A 157 8.92 5.55 -11.73
CA GLN A 157 9.96 5.56 -12.77
C GLN A 157 10.93 6.74 -12.58
N ARG A 158 10.44 7.95 -12.27
CA ARG A 158 11.30 9.11 -11.99
C ARG A 158 12.17 8.90 -10.75
N CYS A 159 11.64 8.20 -9.76
CA CYS A 159 12.40 7.81 -8.57
C CYS A 159 13.56 6.89 -8.92
N VAL A 160 13.35 5.86 -9.72
CA VAL A 160 14.38 4.93 -10.20
C VAL A 160 15.45 5.67 -11.02
N GLU A 161 15.06 6.54 -11.95
CA GLU A 161 15.99 7.33 -12.78
C GLU A 161 16.92 8.23 -11.94
N LYS A 162 16.45 8.68 -10.77
CA LYS A 162 17.24 9.48 -9.82
C LYS A 162 17.93 8.66 -8.73
N ASN A 163 17.85 7.33 -8.82
CA ASN A 163 18.37 6.40 -7.81
C ASN A 163 17.87 6.74 -6.39
N CYS A 164 16.57 6.99 -6.27
CA CYS A 164 15.88 7.28 -5.03
C CYS A 164 14.97 6.10 -4.62
N PHE A 165 14.54 6.10 -3.37
CA PHE A 165 13.70 5.05 -2.79
C PHE A 165 12.22 5.28 -3.10
N GLU A 166 11.75 6.54 -3.02
CA GLU A 166 10.33 6.86 -3.14
C GLU A 166 10.13 8.32 -3.57
N THR A 167 8.96 8.60 -4.15
CA THR A 167 8.52 9.94 -4.54
C THR A 167 7.45 10.45 -3.59
N VAL A 168 7.67 11.61 -2.99
CA VAL A 168 6.70 12.33 -2.17
C VAL A 168 5.88 13.26 -3.07
N PHE A 169 4.57 13.10 -3.05
CA PHE A 169 3.63 13.95 -3.77
C PHE A 169 3.20 15.17 -2.95
N HIS A 170 2.99 16.29 -3.65
CA HIS A 170 2.39 17.49 -3.09
C HIS A 170 1.45 18.17 -4.09
N ARG A 171 0.45 18.88 -3.59
CA ARG A 171 -0.44 19.75 -4.37
C ARG A 171 -0.21 21.19 -3.96
N LYS A 172 0.39 21.99 -4.86
CA LYS A 172 0.69 23.41 -4.58
C LYS A 172 1.48 23.60 -3.27
N GLY A 173 2.43 22.72 -3.00
CA GLY A 173 3.27 22.80 -1.81
C GLY A 173 2.68 22.14 -0.55
N ILE A 174 1.45 21.61 -0.58
CA ILE A 174 0.87 20.80 0.51
C ILE A 174 1.16 19.33 0.21
N VAL A 175 1.85 18.66 1.11
CA VAL A 175 2.22 17.25 0.97
C VAL A 175 0.98 16.38 1.11
N THR A 176 0.83 15.39 0.22
CA THR A 176 -0.25 14.39 0.25
C THR A 176 0.29 13.06 0.77
N GLU A 177 0.81 12.24 -0.10
CA GLU A 177 1.42 10.94 0.23
C GLU A 177 2.57 10.61 -0.72
N CYS A 178 3.01 9.37 -0.80
CA CYS A 178 4.03 8.95 -1.77
C CYS A 178 3.41 8.21 -2.96
N ALA A 179 4.26 7.81 -3.93
CA ALA A 179 3.79 7.13 -5.14
C ALA A 179 3.15 5.75 -4.83
N HIS A 180 3.63 5.01 -3.83
CA HIS A 180 3.06 3.73 -3.41
C HIS A 180 3.05 3.52 -1.89
N SER A 181 3.26 4.59 -1.12
CA SER A 181 3.33 4.59 0.34
C SER A 181 2.75 5.88 0.93
N ASN A 182 2.59 5.95 2.24
CA ASN A 182 2.27 7.20 2.92
C ASN A 182 3.55 7.86 3.46
N VAL A 183 3.51 9.17 3.64
CA VAL A 183 4.58 9.94 4.29
C VAL A 183 4.09 10.56 5.59
N LEU A 184 4.94 10.48 6.62
CA LEU A 184 4.73 11.12 7.91
C LEU A 184 5.96 11.98 8.25
N ILE A 185 5.74 13.01 9.04
CA ILE A 185 6.82 13.77 9.67
C ILE A 185 6.77 13.60 11.18
N LEU A 186 7.94 13.55 11.79
CA LEU A 186 8.10 13.67 13.25
C LEU A 186 8.68 15.06 13.51
N LYS A 187 8.01 15.84 14.34
CA LYS A 187 8.45 17.16 14.78
C LYS A 187 8.08 17.41 16.23
N ASP A 188 9.07 17.77 17.08
CA ASP A 188 8.88 18.08 18.49
C ASP A 188 8.05 17.00 19.24
N GLY A 189 8.34 15.72 18.98
CA GLY A 189 7.63 14.57 19.57
C GLY A 189 6.21 14.34 19.05
N VAL A 190 5.83 14.95 17.92
CA VAL A 190 4.53 14.78 17.27
C VAL A 190 4.72 14.08 15.92
N LEU A 191 4.13 12.90 15.79
CA LEU A 191 4.03 12.18 14.52
C LEU A 191 2.81 12.70 13.74
N GLN A 192 3.05 13.33 12.58
CA GLN A 192 2.01 13.98 11.78
C GLN A 192 1.92 13.36 10.40
N THR A 193 0.69 13.19 9.90
CA THR A 193 0.37 12.80 8.53
C THR A 193 -0.75 13.69 7.98
N HIS A 194 -0.97 13.65 6.65
CA HIS A 194 -2.09 14.32 5.99
C HIS A 194 -3.45 13.80 6.54
N GLU A 195 -4.52 14.58 6.38
CA GLU A 195 -5.90 14.15 6.65
C GLU A 195 -6.24 12.89 5.82
N LEU A 196 -7.02 11.98 6.40
CA LEU A 196 -7.52 10.79 5.70
C LEU A 196 -8.70 11.16 4.81
N ASP A 197 -8.44 11.97 3.80
CA ASP A 197 -9.40 12.47 2.81
C ASP A 197 -9.23 11.78 1.44
N ASN A 198 -9.77 12.37 0.38
CA ASN A 198 -9.70 11.85 -0.98
C ASN A 198 -8.33 12.07 -1.69
N HIS A 199 -7.35 12.68 -1.04
CA HIS A 199 -6.01 12.93 -1.58
C HIS A 199 -4.98 11.87 -1.18
N ILE A 200 -5.25 11.05 -0.16
CA ILE A 200 -4.37 9.99 0.28
C ILE A 200 -5.09 8.66 0.48
N LEU A 201 -4.35 7.57 0.34
CA LEU A 201 -4.83 6.24 0.72
C LEU A 201 -4.77 6.09 2.26
N PRO A 202 -5.85 5.59 2.91
CA PRO A 202 -5.80 5.18 4.31
C PRO A 202 -4.93 3.91 4.45
N GLY A 203 -3.61 4.11 4.57
CA GLY A 203 -2.65 3.02 4.65
C GLY A 203 -2.83 2.16 5.89
N VAL A 204 -2.75 0.83 5.77
CA VAL A 204 -2.81 -0.09 6.92
C VAL A 204 -1.60 0.15 7.83
N THR A 205 -0.41 0.25 7.26
CA THR A 205 0.80 0.60 8.01
C THR A 205 0.70 1.96 8.68
N LEU A 206 0.17 2.98 7.99
CA LEU A 206 -0.10 4.29 8.56
C LEU A 206 -1.02 4.20 9.79
N LYS A 207 -2.14 3.45 9.69
CA LYS A 207 -3.06 3.19 10.80
C LYS A 207 -2.34 2.58 12.00
N HIS A 208 -1.47 1.61 11.76
CA HIS A 208 -0.70 0.95 12.83
C HIS A 208 0.34 1.89 13.45
N LEU A 209 1.08 2.68 12.66
CA LEU A 209 2.04 3.66 13.18
C LEU A 209 1.38 4.70 14.07
N LEU A 210 0.21 5.22 13.66
CA LEU A 210 -0.57 6.17 14.48
C LEU A 210 -1.06 5.54 15.80
N LYS A 211 -1.38 4.24 15.79
CA LYS A 211 -1.78 3.49 16.99
C LYS A 211 -0.59 3.20 17.92
N LEU A 212 0.58 2.93 17.37
CA LEU A 212 1.79 2.60 18.11
C LEU A 212 2.52 3.84 18.65
N ALA A 213 2.44 4.98 17.98
CA ALA A 213 3.14 6.20 18.37
C ALA A 213 2.95 6.59 19.85
N PRO A 214 1.73 6.56 20.44
CA PRO A 214 1.54 6.85 21.86
C PRO A 214 2.25 5.86 22.81
N THR A 215 2.42 4.60 22.41
CA THR A 215 3.07 3.58 23.23
C THR A 215 4.58 3.83 23.41
N VAL A 216 5.16 4.61 22.48
CA VAL A 216 6.57 5.01 22.52
C VAL A 216 6.78 6.47 22.93
N GLY A 217 5.71 7.12 23.45
CA GLY A 217 5.76 8.48 23.99
C GLY A 217 5.57 9.59 22.95
N LEU A 218 5.15 9.27 21.73
CA LEU A 218 4.87 10.25 20.69
C LEU A 218 3.38 10.66 20.70
N LYS A 219 3.11 11.93 20.41
CA LYS A 219 1.75 12.39 20.09
C LYS A 219 1.47 12.17 18.61
N THR A 220 0.19 12.11 18.25
CA THR A 220 -0.23 11.99 16.84
C THR A 220 -1.01 13.21 16.40
N LYS A 221 -0.87 13.60 15.13
CA LYS A 221 -1.61 14.70 14.50
C LYS A 221 -1.98 14.32 13.07
N ILE A 222 -3.27 14.34 12.77
CA ILE A 222 -3.81 14.08 11.43
C ILE A 222 -4.21 15.44 10.85
N LYS A 223 -3.27 16.04 10.12
CA LYS A 223 -3.42 17.35 9.48
C LYS A 223 -2.35 17.49 8.41
N ALA A 224 -2.72 17.98 7.23
CA ALA A 224 -1.79 18.28 6.16
C ALA A 224 -0.63 19.17 6.64
N PHE A 225 0.50 19.02 5.97
CA PHE A 225 1.71 19.80 6.20
C PHE A 225 2.33 20.22 4.86
N THR A 226 3.11 21.28 4.89
CA THR A 226 3.74 21.87 3.71
C THR A 226 5.07 21.18 3.38
N LEU A 227 5.58 21.43 2.17
CA LEU A 227 6.96 21.06 1.82
C LEU A 227 7.97 21.67 2.78
N ASP A 228 7.78 22.93 3.22
CA ASP A 228 8.67 23.56 4.19
C ASP A 228 8.67 22.82 5.53
N GLU A 229 7.51 22.39 6.01
CA GLU A 229 7.41 21.56 7.21
C GLU A 229 8.07 20.20 7.01
N LEU A 230 7.93 19.58 5.83
CA LEU A 230 8.61 18.34 5.47
C LEU A 230 10.13 18.49 5.54
N PHE A 231 10.71 19.50 4.88
CA PHE A 231 12.16 19.73 4.87
C PHE A 231 12.73 20.10 6.26
N ASN A 232 11.92 20.69 7.14
CA ASN A 232 12.33 21.10 8.50
C ASN A 232 12.00 20.10 9.59
N ALA A 233 11.37 18.96 9.26
CA ALA A 233 11.02 17.91 10.20
C ALA A 233 12.24 17.36 10.94
N ASP A 234 12.02 16.78 12.11
CA ASP A 234 13.08 16.10 12.87
C ASP A 234 13.37 14.73 12.26
N GLU A 235 12.32 14.00 11.85
CA GLU A 235 12.42 12.80 11.02
C GLU A 235 11.33 12.81 9.95
N ILE A 236 11.60 12.14 8.83
CA ILE A 236 10.63 11.87 7.78
C ILE A 236 10.52 10.36 7.63
N ILE A 237 9.28 9.85 7.59
CA ILE A 237 8.99 8.42 7.59
C ILE A 237 8.13 8.10 6.37
N VAL A 238 8.57 7.11 5.60
CA VAL A 238 7.80 6.49 4.52
C VAL A 238 7.25 5.17 5.02
N SER A 239 5.95 4.91 4.81
CA SER A 239 5.28 3.73 5.33
C SER A 239 4.47 2.97 4.28
N SER A 240 4.73 1.66 4.17
CA SER A 240 4.03 0.74 3.27
C SER A 240 4.01 -0.67 3.86
N SER A 241 3.22 -1.58 3.28
CA SER A 241 3.17 -2.98 3.73
C SER A 241 4.47 -3.77 3.47
N GLY A 242 5.37 -3.28 2.61
CA GLY A 242 6.67 -3.91 2.34
C GLY A 242 7.85 -3.23 3.02
N GLY A 243 7.68 -2.01 3.55
CA GLY A 243 8.76 -1.23 4.15
C GLY A 243 8.42 -0.65 5.53
N PHE A 244 7.23 -0.90 6.03
CA PHE A 244 6.72 -0.49 7.35
C PHE A 244 7.04 0.95 7.78
N CYS A 245 8.24 1.22 8.29
CA CYS A 245 8.62 2.50 8.91
C CYS A 245 10.05 2.88 8.50
N ILE A 246 10.22 3.39 7.28
CA ILE A 246 11.53 3.72 6.71
C ILE A 246 11.84 5.21 6.91
N GLY A 247 12.95 5.52 7.59
CA GLY A 247 13.40 6.89 7.80
C GLY A 247 14.10 7.46 6.56
N ALA A 248 13.82 8.71 6.18
CA ALA A 248 14.52 9.38 5.09
C ALA A 248 15.71 10.21 5.61
N TYR A 249 16.76 10.33 4.78
CA TYR A 249 17.93 11.14 5.07
C TYR A 249 18.18 12.25 4.04
N GLU A 250 17.53 12.16 2.88
CA GLU A 250 17.70 13.12 1.78
C GLU A 250 16.40 13.29 1.00
N ILE A 251 16.04 14.51 0.63
CA ILE A 251 14.96 14.84 -0.29
C ILE A 251 15.47 15.86 -1.31
N ASP A 252 15.34 15.57 -2.61
CA ASP A 252 15.79 16.44 -3.73
C ASP A 252 17.24 16.93 -3.58
N GLY A 253 18.14 16.03 -3.13
CA GLY A 253 19.56 16.34 -2.92
C GLY A 253 19.86 17.15 -1.65
N LYS A 254 18.86 17.41 -0.79
CA LYS A 254 19.02 18.12 0.48
C LYS A 254 18.96 17.14 1.63
N ALA A 255 19.91 17.24 2.56
CA ALA A 255 19.88 16.45 3.79
C ALA A 255 18.67 16.81 4.65
N VAL A 256 17.97 15.80 5.17
CA VAL A 256 16.78 15.94 6.01
C VAL A 256 16.80 14.91 7.15
N GLY A 257 15.93 15.08 8.15
CA GLY A 257 15.82 14.14 9.25
C GLY A 257 17.07 14.06 10.14
N GLY A 258 17.20 12.98 10.90
CA GLY A 258 18.36 12.69 11.76
C GLY A 258 18.43 13.52 13.03
N LYS A 259 17.38 14.29 13.36
CA LYS A 259 17.34 15.16 14.54
C LYS A 259 16.72 14.47 15.76
N ASP A 260 15.85 13.47 15.53
CA ASP A 260 15.22 12.66 16.59
C ASP A 260 15.24 11.15 16.24
N ASN A 261 16.42 10.67 15.88
CA ASN A 261 16.63 9.26 15.57
C ASN A 261 16.22 8.31 16.69
N ALA A 262 16.28 8.76 17.95
CA ALA A 262 15.89 7.93 19.07
C ALA A 262 14.39 7.60 19.07
N SER A 263 13.54 8.56 18.76
CA SER A 263 12.10 8.35 18.64
C SER A 263 11.75 7.51 17.40
N LEU A 264 12.44 7.74 16.28
CA LEU A 264 12.26 6.92 15.08
C LEU A 264 12.58 5.44 15.36
N VAL A 265 13.74 5.15 15.98
CA VAL A 265 14.15 3.77 16.30
C VAL A 265 13.15 3.10 17.25
N LYS A 266 12.65 3.80 18.27
CA LYS A 266 11.61 3.26 19.17
C LYS A 266 10.33 2.91 18.41
N LEU A 267 9.89 3.76 17.47
CA LEU A 267 8.70 3.49 16.65
C LEU A 267 8.92 2.30 15.71
N GLN A 268 10.10 2.19 15.11
CA GLN A 268 10.50 1.07 14.25
C GLN A 268 10.51 -0.25 15.05
N GLN A 269 11.08 -0.25 16.25
CA GLN A 269 11.10 -1.43 17.13
C GLN A 269 9.69 -1.84 17.58
N ALA A 270 8.85 -0.88 17.94
CA ALA A 270 7.45 -1.16 18.29
C ALA A 270 6.66 -1.74 17.11
N TYR A 271 6.94 -1.29 15.89
CA TYR A 271 6.31 -1.86 14.71
C TYR A 271 6.83 -3.27 14.38
N ASP A 272 8.13 -3.50 14.49
CA ASP A 272 8.74 -4.83 14.29
C ASP A 272 8.18 -5.86 15.30
N GLU A 273 8.05 -5.48 16.57
CA GLU A 273 7.41 -6.31 17.60
C GLU A 273 5.94 -6.60 17.26
N PHE A 274 5.19 -5.58 16.85
CA PHE A 274 3.81 -5.72 16.41
C PHE A 274 3.70 -6.69 15.21
N TYR A 275 4.55 -6.52 14.20
CA TYR A 275 4.60 -7.40 13.04
C TYR A 275 4.88 -8.85 13.44
N LYS A 276 5.95 -9.10 14.21
CA LYS A 276 6.36 -10.45 14.66
C LYS A 276 5.27 -11.14 15.46
N LYS A 277 4.55 -10.39 16.30
CA LYS A 277 3.42 -10.91 17.08
C LYS A 277 2.24 -11.30 16.19
N ASP A 278 1.90 -10.47 15.21
CA ASP A 278 0.77 -10.71 14.31
C ASP A 278 0.99 -11.96 13.44
N ILE A 279 2.22 -12.18 12.97
CA ILE A 279 2.59 -13.35 12.15
C ILE A 279 3.04 -14.56 12.96
N GLY A 280 2.96 -14.53 14.30
CA GLY A 280 3.24 -15.66 15.19
C GLY A 280 4.73 -16.02 15.33
N LEU A 281 5.65 -15.06 15.17
CA LEU A 281 7.08 -15.27 15.40
C LEU A 281 7.49 -15.08 16.88
N ILE A 282 6.67 -14.38 17.67
CA ILE A 282 6.82 -14.18 19.12
C ILE A 282 5.47 -14.24 19.81
#